data_f1d59b07ed7a053e3525ad708a5df42b
#
_entry.id   f1d59b07ed7a053e3525ad708a5df42b
#
_cell.length_a   1.000
_cell.length_b   1.000
_cell.length_c   1.000
_cell.angle_alpha   90.00
_cell.angle_beta   90.00
_cell.angle_gamma   90.00
#
_symmetry.space_group_name_H-M   'P 1'
#
loop_
_entity.id
_entity.type
_entity.pdbx_description
1 polymer ?
#
loop_
_entity_poly.entity_id
_entity_poly.type
_entity_poly.pdbx_seq_one_letter_code
_entity_poly.pdbx_strand_id
1 'polypeptide(L)'
;MEPEYSENIRIEIQPYVNQVETHISDPVPSIVFIVPYRDREQQQLFFSHHMKYILSDLPSDSYAIYYAHQKDSRDFNRGAMRNIGFLAIKTKYPLHYKNITFVFNDVDTMPYTKNFLNYETKQGVVKHPYGYDFTLGGIVSIKGSDFEKTNGYPNYWAWGYEDNALQKRVLANNITIDRSVFYTANDKNIMRLHDANTRIINQAEYNRHMNHQNADGLSVITNIKYTICPDTGFIDITDFTIPTPNQPSLNRSHKLSDGNVPFVGKRCATMKMGI
;
A
#
# COMPACT_ATOMS: atom_id res chain seq x y z
N MET A 1 35.55 48.09 41.41
CA MET A 1 35.32 47.56 40.03
C MET A 1 34.55 46.26 40.19
N GLU A 2 33.25 46.34 40.08
CA GLU A 2 32.37 45.17 40.12
C GLU A 2 32.26 44.57 38.71
N PRO A 3 32.15 43.23 38.56
CA PRO A 3 31.95 42.63 37.24
C PRO A 3 30.50 42.67 36.83
N GLU A 4 30.26 43.11 35.59
CA GLU A 4 28.97 43.15 34.91
C GLU A 4 28.35 41.77 34.82
N TYR A 5 27.06 41.72 35.13
CA TYR A 5 26.21 40.55 34.97
C TYR A 5 25.91 40.28 33.49
N SER A 6 26.19 39.08 33.02
CA SER A 6 25.76 38.62 31.72
C SER A 6 24.27 38.39 31.71
N GLU A 7 23.56 39.02 30.79
CA GLU A 7 22.14 38.81 30.51
C GLU A 7 21.90 37.39 30.01
N ASN A 8 21.07 36.65 30.74
CA ASN A 8 20.55 35.37 30.31
C ASN A 8 19.58 35.55 29.15
N ILE A 9 19.96 35.20 27.95
CA ILE A 9 19.06 35.07 26.79
C ILE A 9 18.17 33.88 27.02
N ARG A 10 16.93 34.13 27.41
CA ARG A 10 15.85 33.14 27.38
C ARG A 10 15.42 32.94 25.93
N ILE A 11 15.79 31.81 25.33
CA ILE A 11 15.20 31.34 24.06
C ILE A 11 13.83 30.77 24.40
N GLU A 12 12.78 31.54 24.15
CA GLU A 12 11.42 31.00 24.13
C GLU A 12 11.25 30.14 22.87
N ILE A 13 11.25 28.82 23.05
CA ILE A 13 10.83 27.88 22.01
C ILE A 13 9.29 27.95 21.95
N GLN A 14 8.77 28.75 21.02
CA GLN A 14 7.34 28.65 20.69
C GLN A 14 7.09 27.33 19.99
N PRO A 15 6.12 26.52 20.45
CA PRO A 15 5.72 25.33 19.70
C PRO A 15 5.10 25.79 18.37
N TYR A 16 5.66 25.31 17.28
CA TYR A 16 5.13 25.53 15.92
C TYR A 16 3.78 24.82 15.83
N VAL A 17 2.73 25.49 16.27
CA VAL A 17 1.36 25.06 16.03
C VAL A 17 1.07 25.42 14.58
N ASN A 18 1.14 24.44 13.69
CA ASN A 18 0.54 24.55 12.38
C ASN A 18 -0.92 24.96 12.61
N GLN A 19 -1.27 26.18 12.21
CA GLN A 19 -2.67 26.59 12.12
C GLN A 19 -3.32 25.67 11.11
N VAL A 20 -4.03 24.67 11.60
CA VAL A 20 -5.00 23.93 10.81
C VAL A 20 -6.12 24.94 10.57
N GLU A 21 -6.08 25.61 9.41
CA GLU A 21 -7.25 26.32 8.91
C GLU A 21 -8.39 25.32 8.91
N THR A 22 -9.43 25.63 9.67
CA THR A 22 -10.69 24.87 9.69
C THR A 22 -11.39 25.13 8.36
N HIS A 23 -10.91 24.43 7.31
CA HIS A 23 -11.70 24.28 6.10
C HIS A 23 -12.98 23.51 6.47
N ILE A 24 -14.12 23.99 5.99
CA ILE A 24 -15.38 23.25 5.93
C ILE A 24 -15.00 21.80 5.64
N SER A 25 -15.26 20.91 6.57
CA SER A 25 -14.73 19.54 6.55
C SER A 25 -15.11 18.87 5.23
N ASP A 26 -14.12 18.61 4.38
CA ASP A 26 -14.33 17.76 3.21
C ASP A 26 -15.12 16.52 3.65
N PRO A 27 -16.14 16.10 2.88
CA PRO A 27 -16.89 14.91 3.23
C PRO A 27 -15.94 13.73 3.39
N VAL A 28 -16.16 12.94 4.45
CA VAL A 28 -15.33 11.77 4.74
C VAL A 28 -15.80 10.61 3.87
N PRO A 29 -14.97 10.12 2.92
CA PRO A 29 -15.37 9.01 2.08
C PRO A 29 -15.49 7.71 2.89
N SER A 30 -16.48 6.89 2.57
CA SER A 30 -16.62 5.55 3.15
C SER A 30 -15.64 4.54 2.54
N ILE A 31 -15.20 4.79 1.30
CA ILE A 31 -14.26 3.94 0.54
C ILE A 31 -13.10 4.79 0.03
N VAL A 32 -11.88 4.35 0.27
CA VAL A 32 -10.66 4.98 -0.24
C VAL A 32 -9.81 3.96 -0.97
N PHE A 33 -9.59 4.19 -2.26
CA PHE A 33 -8.65 3.41 -3.06
C PHE A 33 -7.24 3.95 -2.86
N ILE A 34 -6.30 3.07 -2.54
CA ILE A 34 -4.86 3.35 -2.51
C ILE A 34 -4.20 2.55 -3.62
N VAL A 35 -3.70 3.29 -4.61
CA VAL A 35 -3.08 2.73 -5.82
C VAL A 35 -1.59 3.05 -5.78
N PRO A 36 -0.70 2.07 -5.52
CA PRO A 36 0.74 2.31 -5.57
C PRO A 36 1.17 2.63 -7.00
N TYR A 37 1.97 3.69 -7.16
CA TYR A 37 2.25 4.25 -8.48
C TYR A 37 3.70 4.66 -8.67
N ARG A 38 4.27 4.29 -9.83
CA ARG A 38 5.47 4.84 -10.46
C ARG A 38 5.52 4.42 -11.93
N ASP A 39 5.83 5.35 -12.83
CA ASP A 39 6.14 5.10 -14.24
C ASP A 39 5.07 4.26 -14.98
N ARG A 40 3.79 4.58 -14.75
CA ARG A 40 2.62 3.89 -15.31
C ARG A 40 1.59 4.87 -15.85
N GLU A 41 2.01 5.88 -16.59
CA GLU A 41 1.16 6.98 -17.03
C GLU A 41 -0.06 6.52 -17.83
N GLN A 42 0.15 5.60 -18.78
CA GLN A 42 -0.94 5.09 -19.63
C GLN A 42 -1.94 4.28 -18.82
N GLN A 43 -1.48 3.41 -17.92
CA GLN A 43 -2.34 2.64 -17.05
C GLN A 43 -3.11 3.54 -16.09
N GLN A 44 -2.45 4.54 -15.50
CA GLN A 44 -3.07 5.49 -14.59
C GLN A 44 -4.13 6.34 -15.29
N LEU A 45 -3.84 6.85 -16.49
CA LEU A 45 -4.79 7.61 -17.29
C LEU A 45 -6.04 6.78 -17.58
N PHE A 46 -5.86 5.55 -18.06
CA PHE A 46 -6.97 4.66 -18.32
C PHE A 46 -7.74 4.32 -17.04
N PHE A 47 -7.04 3.93 -15.97
CA PHE A 47 -7.61 3.61 -14.67
C PHE A 47 -8.48 4.76 -14.14
N SER A 48 -7.98 5.99 -14.17
CA SER A 48 -8.69 7.16 -13.65
C SER A 48 -10.01 7.42 -14.38
N HIS A 49 -10.00 7.28 -15.70
CA HIS A 49 -11.20 7.45 -16.51
C HIS A 49 -12.19 6.28 -16.34
N HIS A 50 -11.69 5.05 -16.38
CA HIS A 50 -12.55 3.89 -16.28
C HIS A 50 -13.15 3.73 -14.88
N MET A 51 -12.41 3.99 -13.82
CA MET A 51 -12.93 3.93 -12.46
C MET A 51 -13.99 5.00 -12.17
N LYS A 52 -13.96 6.16 -12.83
CA LYS A 52 -15.08 7.12 -12.79
C LYS A 52 -16.37 6.50 -13.33
N TYR A 53 -16.27 5.71 -14.40
CA TYR A 53 -17.41 4.95 -14.92
C TYR A 53 -17.83 3.85 -13.94
N ILE A 54 -16.91 3.04 -13.46
CA ILE A 54 -17.18 1.92 -12.53
C ILE A 54 -17.90 2.38 -11.26
N LEU A 55 -17.50 3.52 -10.71
CA LEU A 55 -18.00 4.06 -9.44
C LEU A 55 -19.13 5.09 -9.61
N SER A 56 -19.59 5.35 -10.86
CA SER A 56 -20.53 6.45 -11.16
C SER A 56 -21.90 6.31 -10.51
N ASP A 57 -22.28 5.11 -10.03
CA ASP A 57 -23.54 4.87 -9.31
C ASP A 57 -23.41 5.10 -7.80
N LEU A 58 -22.18 5.33 -7.30
CA LEU A 58 -21.94 5.73 -5.92
C LEU A 58 -22.01 7.27 -5.79
N PRO A 59 -22.46 7.80 -4.64
CA PRO A 59 -22.35 9.23 -4.37
C PRO A 59 -20.89 9.69 -4.51
N SER A 60 -20.68 10.85 -5.17
CA SER A 60 -19.33 11.33 -5.51
C SER A 60 -18.44 11.63 -4.29
N ASP A 61 -19.05 11.88 -3.14
CA ASP A 61 -18.39 12.12 -1.86
C ASP A 61 -18.19 10.85 -1.01
N SER A 62 -18.76 9.71 -1.44
CA SER A 62 -18.66 8.45 -0.71
C SER A 62 -17.37 7.68 -0.99
N TYR A 63 -16.61 8.05 -2.01
CA TYR A 63 -15.35 7.41 -2.36
C TYR A 63 -14.26 8.40 -2.77
N ALA A 64 -13.01 7.98 -2.64
CA ALA A 64 -11.84 8.71 -3.16
C ALA A 64 -10.80 7.73 -3.72
N ILE A 65 -10.05 8.18 -4.74
CA ILE A 65 -8.96 7.41 -5.34
C ILE A 65 -7.67 8.20 -5.14
N TYR A 66 -6.67 7.57 -4.52
CA TYR A 66 -5.36 8.16 -4.31
C TYR A 66 -4.27 7.30 -4.92
N TYR A 67 -3.41 7.96 -5.70
CA TYR A 67 -2.20 7.36 -6.30
C TYR A 67 -1.00 7.64 -5.39
N ALA A 68 -0.56 6.64 -4.64
CA ALA A 68 0.63 6.76 -3.79
C ALA A 68 1.88 6.70 -4.66
N HIS A 69 2.37 7.87 -5.07
CA HIS A 69 3.40 8.05 -6.08
C HIS A 69 4.78 8.21 -5.45
N GLN A 70 5.64 7.24 -5.63
CA GLN A 70 7.05 7.33 -5.22
C GLN A 70 7.84 8.19 -6.20
N LYS A 71 8.25 9.39 -5.78
CA LYS A 71 8.97 10.36 -6.63
C LYS A 71 10.49 10.37 -6.44
N ASP A 72 11.00 9.66 -5.45
CA ASP A 72 12.44 9.53 -5.26
C ASP A 72 13.08 8.60 -6.32
N SER A 73 14.41 8.54 -6.35
CA SER A 73 15.18 7.74 -7.32
C SER A 73 15.50 6.31 -6.84
N ARG A 74 15.06 5.92 -5.63
CA ARG A 74 15.28 4.58 -5.09
C ARG A 74 14.43 3.55 -5.83
N ASP A 75 14.71 2.27 -5.65
CA ASP A 75 13.87 1.20 -6.19
C ASP A 75 12.41 1.36 -5.75
N PHE A 76 11.49 0.90 -6.60
CA PHE A 76 10.08 0.99 -6.26
C PHE A 76 9.73 0.12 -5.06
N ASN A 77 9.19 0.75 -4.02
CA ASN A 77 8.75 0.09 -2.80
C ASN A 77 7.23 0.09 -2.72
N ARG A 78 6.62 -0.90 -3.40
CA ARG A 78 5.17 -1.01 -3.53
C ARG A 78 4.46 -1.11 -2.18
N GLY A 79 5.04 -1.87 -1.23
CA GLY A 79 4.49 -2.01 0.12
C GLY A 79 4.53 -0.69 0.90
N ALA A 80 5.67 0.03 0.85
CA ALA A 80 5.78 1.34 1.49
C ALA A 80 4.80 2.35 0.87
N MET A 81 4.60 2.34 -0.44
CA MET A 81 3.63 3.24 -1.09
C MET A 81 2.20 2.98 -0.59
N ARG A 82 1.78 1.73 -0.46
CA ARG A 82 0.48 1.38 0.13
C ARG A 82 0.37 1.84 1.59
N ASN A 83 1.42 1.64 2.36
CA ASN A 83 1.49 2.05 3.77
C ASN A 83 1.43 3.56 3.92
N ILE A 84 2.24 4.31 3.14
CA ILE A 84 2.28 5.78 3.20
C ILE A 84 0.97 6.37 2.69
N GLY A 85 0.37 5.79 1.65
CA GLY A 85 -0.96 6.17 1.21
C GLY A 85 -2.00 6.04 2.33
N PHE A 86 -1.98 4.93 3.07
CA PHE A 86 -2.82 4.77 4.26
C PHE A 86 -2.51 5.82 5.34
N LEU A 87 -1.23 6.05 5.67
CA LEU A 87 -0.83 7.03 6.68
C LEU A 87 -1.24 8.46 6.31
N ALA A 88 -1.15 8.83 5.04
CA ALA A 88 -1.59 10.13 4.54
C ALA A 88 -3.11 10.34 4.74
N ILE A 89 -3.92 9.31 4.45
CA ILE A 89 -5.36 9.35 4.65
C ILE A 89 -5.72 9.31 6.15
N LYS A 90 -4.98 8.54 6.96
CA LYS A 90 -5.11 8.57 8.42
C LYS A 90 -4.85 9.98 8.97
N THR A 91 -3.85 10.70 8.45
CA THR A 91 -3.56 12.09 8.82
C THR A 91 -4.66 13.04 8.34
N LYS A 92 -5.20 12.83 7.13
CA LYS A 92 -6.29 13.65 6.58
C LYS A 92 -7.60 13.46 7.36
N TYR A 93 -7.92 12.23 7.80
CA TYR A 93 -9.17 11.89 8.50
C TYR A 93 -8.92 11.20 9.85
N PRO A 94 -8.26 11.85 10.83
CA PRO A 94 -7.75 11.21 12.04
C PRO A 94 -8.84 10.59 12.93
N LEU A 95 -10.04 11.15 12.90
CA LEU A 95 -11.17 10.65 13.69
C LEU A 95 -11.99 9.56 12.97
N HIS A 96 -11.81 9.41 11.65
CA HIS A 96 -12.70 8.60 10.80
C HIS A 96 -12.00 7.42 10.12
N TYR A 97 -10.66 7.48 9.90
CA TYR A 97 -9.92 6.48 9.12
C TYR A 97 -10.17 5.04 9.53
N LYS A 98 -10.46 4.79 10.81
CA LYS A 98 -10.71 3.43 11.32
C LYS A 98 -11.92 2.76 10.67
N ASN A 99 -12.93 3.56 10.32
CA ASN A 99 -14.18 3.10 9.70
C ASN A 99 -14.17 3.16 8.18
N ILE A 100 -13.19 3.85 7.58
CA ILE A 100 -13.02 3.89 6.13
C ILE A 100 -12.64 2.48 5.64
N THR A 101 -13.24 2.06 4.53
CA THR A 101 -12.80 0.89 3.78
C THR A 101 -11.66 1.29 2.87
N PHE A 102 -10.46 0.83 3.13
CA PHE A 102 -9.32 0.98 2.24
C PHE A 102 -9.32 -0.14 1.20
N VAL A 103 -9.25 0.24 -0.06
CA VAL A 103 -9.14 -0.68 -1.19
C VAL A 103 -7.74 -0.56 -1.77
N PHE A 104 -6.89 -1.54 -1.52
CA PHE A 104 -5.59 -1.62 -2.17
C PHE A 104 -5.75 -2.25 -3.54
N ASN A 105 -5.48 -1.48 -4.58
CA ASN A 105 -5.73 -1.84 -5.96
C ASN A 105 -4.52 -1.53 -6.84
N ASP A 106 -4.18 -2.44 -7.73
CA ASP A 106 -3.12 -2.17 -8.70
C ASP A 106 -3.63 -1.29 -9.84
N VAL A 107 -2.79 -0.39 -10.34
CA VAL A 107 -3.17 0.61 -11.36
C VAL A 107 -3.56 0.00 -12.71
N ASP A 108 -3.23 -1.26 -12.93
CA ASP A 108 -3.50 -2.00 -14.16
C ASP A 108 -4.71 -2.96 -14.08
N THR A 109 -5.44 -2.95 -12.96
CA THR A 109 -6.47 -3.96 -12.65
C THR A 109 -7.79 -3.30 -12.27
N MET A 110 -8.89 -3.63 -12.97
CA MET A 110 -10.23 -3.09 -12.72
C MET A 110 -11.32 -3.95 -13.36
N PRO A 111 -12.56 -3.94 -12.85
CA PRO A 111 -13.66 -4.64 -13.51
C PRO A 111 -14.04 -3.96 -14.84
N TYR A 112 -14.59 -4.73 -15.80
CA TYR A 112 -15.08 -4.16 -17.06
C TYR A 112 -16.38 -3.37 -16.91
N THR A 113 -17.23 -3.76 -15.96
CA THR A 113 -18.58 -3.22 -15.83
C THR A 113 -18.88 -2.72 -14.43
N LYS A 114 -19.79 -1.74 -14.33
CA LYS A 114 -20.32 -1.22 -13.08
C LYS A 114 -20.96 -2.32 -12.24
N ASN A 115 -20.98 -2.12 -10.93
CA ASN A 115 -21.67 -2.98 -9.97
C ASN A 115 -21.22 -4.44 -9.99
N PHE A 116 -20.08 -4.74 -10.65
CA PHE A 116 -19.52 -6.08 -10.70
C PHE A 116 -18.83 -6.46 -9.40
N LEU A 117 -18.10 -5.52 -8.78
CA LEU A 117 -17.46 -5.70 -7.49
C LEU A 117 -18.10 -4.83 -6.42
N ASN A 118 -18.39 -5.40 -5.28
CA ASN A 118 -18.69 -4.65 -4.07
C ASN A 118 -17.40 -4.51 -3.25
N TYR A 119 -16.94 -3.28 -3.07
CA TYR A 119 -15.69 -2.97 -2.37
C TYR A 119 -15.85 -2.86 -0.85
N GLU A 120 -17.08 -2.72 -0.34
CA GLU A 120 -17.30 -2.55 1.08
C GLU A 120 -16.95 -3.80 1.89
N THR A 121 -16.43 -3.59 3.09
CA THR A 121 -16.17 -4.63 4.08
C THR A 121 -16.52 -4.12 5.47
N LYS A 122 -16.48 -5.02 6.46
CA LYS A 122 -16.71 -4.71 7.88
C LYS A 122 -15.46 -5.02 8.71
N GLN A 123 -15.43 -4.47 9.91
CA GLN A 123 -14.35 -4.74 10.87
C GLN A 123 -14.24 -6.26 11.13
N GLY A 124 -13.01 -6.74 11.23
CA GLY A 124 -12.67 -8.15 11.38
C GLY A 124 -12.76 -8.98 10.10
N VAL A 125 -13.00 -8.33 8.93
CA VAL A 125 -13.10 -9.01 7.63
C VAL A 125 -12.30 -8.27 6.58
N VAL A 126 -11.38 -8.98 5.94
CA VAL A 126 -10.73 -8.56 4.69
C VAL A 126 -11.49 -9.17 3.54
N LYS A 127 -12.01 -8.36 2.63
CA LYS A 127 -12.63 -8.82 1.41
C LYS A 127 -11.59 -8.89 0.30
N HIS A 128 -11.49 -10.06 -0.35
CA HIS A 128 -10.55 -10.30 -1.44
C HIS A 128 -11.28 -10.74 -2.70
N PRO A 129 -11.80 -9.80 -3.51
CA PRO A 129 -12.63 -10.15 -4.66
C PRO A 129 -11.84 -10.58 -5.89
N TYR A 130 -10.53 -10.27 -6.00
CA TYR A 130 -9.73 -10.61 -7.18
C TYR A 130 -8.25 -10.78 -6.86
N GLY A 131 -7.63 -11.81 -7.45
CA GLY A 131 -6.20 -12.07 -7.36
C GLY A 131 -5.84 -13.55 -7.42
N TYR A 132 -4.81 -13.92 -6.68
CA TYR A 132 -4.48 -15.33 -6.41
C TYR A 132 -5.00 -15.73 -5.02
N ASP A 133 -5.52 -16.93 -4.87
CA ASP A 133 -6.13 -17.43 -3.62
C ASP A 133 -5.13 -17.64 -2.47
N PHE A 134 -3.86 -17.79 -2.79
CA PHE A 134 -2.78 -17.99 -1.83
C PHE A 134 -2.12 -16.67 -1.32
N THR A 135 -2.65 -15.50 -1.69
CA THR A 135 -2.10 -14.19 -1.31
C THR A 135 -3.18 -13.12 -1.28
N LEU A 136 -2.94 -11.98 -0.65
CA LEU A 136 -3.81 -10.80 -0.66
C LEU A 136 -3.27 -9.74 -1.61
N GLY A 137 -3.24 -10.09 -2.91
CA GLY A 137 -2.87 -9.21 -4.01
C GLY A 137 -4.03 -8.95 -4.98
N GLY A 138 -3.83 -8.07 -5.95
CA GLY A 138 -4.85 -7.67 -6.91
C GLY A 138 -5.77 -6.59 -6.36
N ILE A 139 -6.97 -6.97 -5.88
CA ILE A 139 -7.93 -6.04 -5.26
C ILE A 139 -8.27 -6.54 -3.86
N VAL A 140 -7.98 -5.73 -2.85
CA VAL A 140 -8.17 -6.09 -1.43
C VAL A 140 -8.85 -4.96 -0.70
N SER A 141 -9.96 -5.23 -0.03
CA SER A 141 -10.67 -4.27 0.82
C SER A 141 -10.51 -4.62 2.30
N ILE A 142 -10.13 -3.64 3.12
CA ILE A 142 -9.90 -3.81 4.56
C ILE A 142 -10.31 -2.53 5.30
N LYS A 143 -10.87 -2.65 6.51
CA LYS A 143 -11.11 -1.47 7.37
C LYS A 143 -9.80 -0.88 7.87
N GLY A 144 -9.75 0.45 7.98
CA GLY A 144 -8.55 1.15 8.44
C GLY A 144 -8.08 0.68 9.82
N SER A 145 -9.01 0.36 10.75
CA SER A 145 -8.68 -0.23 12.05
C SER A 145 -7.98 -1.59 11.93
N ASP A 146 -8.42 -2.42 10.99
CA ASP A 146 -7.87 -3.76 10.78
C ASP A 146 -6.52 -3.68 10.07
N PHE A 147 -6.38 -2.78 9.09
CA PHE A 147 -5.10 -2.56 8.41
C PHE A 147 -4.02 -2.07 9.38
N GLU A 148 -4.35 -1.13 10.24
CA GLU A 148 -3.45 -0.66 11.29
C GLU A 148 -3.04 -1.79 12.25
N LYS A 149 -4.01 -2.63 12.66
CA LYS A 149 -3.76 -3.79 13.54
C LYS A 149 -2.79 -4.80 12.91
N THR A 150 -2.82 -4.97 11.58
CA THR A 150 -1.89 -5.85 10.86
C THR A 150 -0.48 -5.27 10.72
N ASN A 151 -0.25 -4.00 11.08
CA ASN A 151 0.96 -3.24 10.78
C ASN A 151 1.22 -3.07 9.26
N GLY A 152 0.18 -3.20 8.41
CA GLY A 152 0.23 -2.98 6.98
C GLY A 152 1.08 -3.98 6.19
N TYR A 153 1.57 -3.53 5.04
CA TYR A 153 2.47 -4.29 4.18
C TYR A 153 3.92 -4.23 4.69
N PRO A 154 4.79 -5.19 4.34
CA PRO A 154 6.23 -5.02 4.51
C PRO A 154 6.76 -3.97 3.52
N ASN A 155 7.81 -3.24 3.93
CA ASN A 155 8.42 -2.18 3.12
C ASN A 155 9.56 -2.74 2.28
N TYR A 156 9.21 -3.50 1.24
CA TYR A 156 10.19 -4.11 0.35
C TYR A 156 10.76 -3.16 -0.68
N TRP A 157 12.06 -3.19 -0.83
CA TRP A 157 12.71 -2.72 -2.03
C TRP A 157 12.67 -3.82 -3.10
N ALA A 158 12.13 -3.52 -4.27
CA ALA A 158 11.88 -4.47 -5.36
C ALA A 158 10.52 -5.21 -5.25
N TRP A 159 10.26 -6.16 -6.15
CA TRP A 159 8.97 -6.82 -6.31
C TRP A 159 8.92 -8.18 -5.63
N GLY A 160 7.79 -8.48 -4.98
CA GLY A 160 7.36 -9.82 -4.63
C GLY A 160 7.16 -10.08 -3.13
N TYR A 161 6.18 -10.92 -2.80
CA TYR A 161 5.83 -11.43 -1.46
C TYR A 161 5.21 -10.44 -0.46
N GLU A 162 5.09 -9.16 -0.75
CA GLU A 162 4.43 -8.21 0.14
C GLU A 162 2.96 -8.58 0.37
N ASP A 163 2.28 -9.09 -0.67
CA ASP A 163 0.90 -9.53 -0.61
C ASP A 163 0.72 -10.82 0.23
N ASN A 164 1.69 -11.75 0.15
CA ASN A 164 1.72 -12.95 1.01
C ASN A 164 1.94 -12.58 2.48
N ALA A 165 2.77 -11.59 2.74
CA ALA A 165 3.02 -11.10 4.08
C ALA A 165 1.78 -10.47 4.70
N LEU A 166 1.05 -9.65 3.94
CA LEU A 166 -0.21 -9.09 4.42
C LEU A 166 -1.20 -10.22 4.78
N GLN A 167 -1.33 -11.25 3.94
CA GLN A 167 -2.21 -12.39 4.24
C GLN A 167 -1.84 -13.07 5.56
N LYS A 168 -0.56 -13.33 5.79
CA LYS A 168 -0.09 -13.92 7.06
C LYS A 168 -0.43 -13.02 8.26
N ARG A 169 -0.22 -11.71 8.14
CA ARG A 169 -0.54 -10.73 9.20
C ARG A 169 -2.03 -10.66 9.49
N VAL A 170 -2.87 -10.68 8.46
CA VAL A 170 -4.33 -10.72 8.57
C VAL A 170 -4.76 -11.95 9.38
N LEU A 171 -4.29 -13.13 9.00
CA LEU A 171 -4.60 -14.38 9.70
C LEU A 171 -4.07 -14.40 11.14
N ALA A 172 -2.85 -13.94 11.38
CA ALA A 172 -2.24 -13.84 12.70
C ALA A 172 -3.00 -12.89 13.66
N ASN A 173 -3.75 -11.96 13.12
CA ASN A 173 -4.60 -11.03 13.89
C ASN A 173 -6.06 -11.51 14.02
N ASN A 174 -6.35 -12.76 13.67
CA ASN A 174 -7.70 -13.35 13.68
C ASN A 174 -8.72 -12.56 12.83
N ILE A 175 -8.27 -11.96 11.72
CA ILE A 175 -9.11 -11.28 10.76
C ILE A 175 -9.49 -12.29 9.67
N THR A 176 -10.79 -12.40 9.39
CA THR A 176 -11.31 -13.34 8.38
C THR A 176 -11.04 -12.82 6.98
N ILE A 177 -10.64 -13.72 6.06
CA ILE A 177 -10.55 -13.40 4.64
C ILE A 177 -11.81 -13.88 3.95
N ASP A 178 -12.59 -12.93 3.42
CA ASP A 178 -13.82 -13.21 2.68
C ASP A 178 -13.51 -13.30 1.18
N ARG A 179 -13.67 -14.50 0.63
CA ARG A 179 -13.62 -14.85 -0.79
C ARG A 179 -14.93 -15.47 -1.27
N SER A 180 -16.05 -15.14 -0.65
CA SER A 180 -17.38 -15.62 -1.05
C SER A 180 -17.74 -15.22 -2.49
N VAL A 181 -17.23 -14.06 -2.93
CA VAL A 181 -17.20 -13.62 -4.33
C VAL A 181 -15.75 -13.38 -4.70
N PHE A 182 -15.16 -14.31 -5.44
CA PHE A 182 -13.73 -14.26 -5.78
C PHE A 182 -13.49 -14.61 -7.26
N TYR A 183 -12.73 -13.74 -7.92
CA TYR A 183 -12.31 -13.91 -9.30
C TYR A 183 -10.80 -14.13 -9.34
N THR A 184 -10.38 -15.22 -9.97
CA THR A 184 -8.94 -15.54 -10.08
C THR A 184 -8.22 -14.59 -11.02
N ALA A 185 -6.90 -14.47 -10.85
CA ALA A 185 -6.06 -13.77 -11.82
C ALA A 185 -6.30 -14.32 -13.23
N ASN A 186 -6.60 -13.46 -14.20
CA ASN A 186 -7.04 -13.76 -15.58
C ASN A 186 -8.55 -14.05 -15.74
N ASP A 187 -9.38 -13.78 -14.75
CA ASP A 187 -10.84 -13.82 -14.96
C ASP A 187 -11.24 -12.82 -16.05
N LYS A 188 -12.12 -13.25 -16.97
CA LYS A 188 -12.55 -12.47 -18.14
C LYS A 188 -13.33 -11.20 -17.80
N ASN A 189 -13.88 -11.10 -16.60
CA ASN A 189 -14.64 -9.93 -16.15
C ASN A 189 -13.78 -8.86 -15.49
N ILE A 190 -12.49 -9.17 -15.24
CA ILE A 190 -11.53 -8.22 -14.70
C ILE A 190 -10.51 -7.87 -15.78
N MET A 191 -10.48 -6.60 -16.15
CA MET A 191 -9.48 -6.06 -17.05
C MET A 191 -8.14 -6.01 -16.36
N ARG A 192 -7.12 -6.49 -17.06
CA ARG A 192 -5.73 -6.30 -16.68
C ARG A 192 -4.98 -5.66 -17.82
N LEU A 193 -4.58 -4.42 -17.61
CA LEU A 193 -3.79 -3.71 -18.62
C LEU A 193 -2.38 -4.32 -18.65
N HIS A 194 -1.94 -4.65 -19.85
CA HIS A 194 -0.64 -5.26 -20.02
C HIS A 194 0.48 -4.27 -19.65
N ASP A 195 1.44 -4.73 -18.89
CA ASP A 195 2.69 -4.02 -18.63
C ASP A 195 3.89 -4.91 -19.00
N ALA A 196 5.11 -4.42 -18.75
CA ALA A 196 6.30 -5.20 -19.00
C ALA A 196 6.25 -6.55 -18.24
N ASN A 197 6.56 -7.66 -18.97
CA ASN A 197 6.64 -9.00 -18.40
C ASN A 197 7.84 -9.20 -17.46
N THR A 198 8.56 -8.12 -17.16
CA THR A 198 9.79 -8.15 -16.36
C THR A 198 9.55 -7.47 -15.02
N ARG A 199 10.02 -8.09 -13.95
CA ARG A 199 10.02 -7.54 -12.58
C ARG A 199 11.45 -7.42 -12.07
N ILE A 200 11.70 -6.40 -11.28
CA ILE A 200 12.95 -6.28 -10.52
C ILE A 200 12.75 -6.98 -9.19
N ILE A 201 13.55 -7.99 -8.91
CA ILE A 201 13.48 -8.79 -7.69
C ILE A 201 14.81 -8.72 -6.94
N ASN A 202 14.74 -8.91 -5.60
CA ASN A 202 15.90 -8.89 -4.72
C ASN A 202 15.82 -10.08 -3.75
N GLN A 203 16.74 -11.04 -3.90
CA GLN A 203 16.75 -12.24 -3.06
C GLN A 203 17.11 -11.94 -1.61
N ALA A 204 17.91 -10.91 -1.33
CA ALA A 204 18.28 -10.53 0.03
C ALA A 204 17.06 -9.94 0.77
N GLU A 205 16.26 -9.11 0.10
CA GLU A 205 15.00 -8.59 0.62
C GLU A 205 14.02 -9.73 0.95
N TYR A 206 13.85 -10.67 0.04
CA TYR A 206 13.01 -11.84 0.26
C TYR A 206 13.47 -12.64 1.49
N ASN A 207 14.76 -12.95 1.59
CA ASN A 207 15.32 -13.73 2.71
C ASN A 207 15.16 -12.98 4.03
N ARG A 208 15.41 -11.66 4.05
CA ARG A 208 15.21 -10.81 5.22
C ARG A 208 13.77 -10.90 5.70
N HIS A 209 12.84 -10.80 4.80
CA HIS A 209 11.42 -10.84 5.13
C HIS A 209 10.98 -12.19 5.68
N MET A 210 11.41 -13.28 5.07
CA MET A 210 11.06 -14.63 5.53
C MET A 210 11.56 -14.88 6.96
N ASN A 211 12.64 -14.20 7.39
CA ASN A 211 13.24 -14.35 8.72
C ASN A 211 12.69 -13.34 9.75
N HIS A 212 12.17 -12.17 9.33
CA HIS A 212 11.79 -11.05 10.21
C HIS A 212 10.37 -10.54 9.96
N GLN A 213 9.40 -11.42 9.85
CA GLN A 213 8.04 -11.16 9.33
C GLN A 213 7.25 -10.03 10.03
N ASN A 214 7.51 -9.70 11.29
CA ASN A 214 6.68 -8.78 12.08
C ASN A 214 7.34 -7.43 12.41
N ALA A 215 8.63 -7.26 12.15
CA ALA A 215 9.36 -6.05 12.52
C ALA A 215 9.30 -4.93 11.47
N ASP A 216 8.58 -5.11 10.37
CA ASP A 216 8.53 -4.22 9.23
C ASP A 216 7.07 -3.89 8.88
N GLY A 217 6.78 -2.65 8.51
CA GLY A 217 5.43 -2.21 8.16
C GLY A 217 5.19 -0.73 8.48
N LEU A 218 3.96 -0.39 8.86
CA LEU A 218 3.56 0.98 9.19
C LEU A 218 4.41 1.60 10.30
N SER A 219 4.71 0.82 11.33
CA SER A 219 5.35 1.30 12.58
C SER A 219 6.80 1.74 12.42
N VAL A 220 7.48 1.35 11.34
CA VAL A 220 8.91 1.64 11.11
C VAL A 220 9.16 2.68 10.03
N ILE A 221 8.11 3.18 9.38
CA ILE A 221 8.25 4.25 8.39
C ILE A 221 8.30 5.59 9.10
N THR A 222 9.37 6.34 8.87
CA THR A 222 9.61 7.66 9.49
C THR A 222 10.00 8.70 8.43
N ASN A 223 10.07 9.97 8.83
CA ASN A 223 10.52 11.08 7.97
C ASN A 223 9.78 11.15 6.62
N ILE A 224 8.48 10.88 6.63
CA ILE A 224 7.67 10.86 5.42
C ILE A 224 7.46 12.30 4.94
N LYS A 225 7.85 12.59 3.69
CA LYS A 225 7.59 13.85 3.00
C LYS A 225 6.67 13.59 1.82
N TYR A 226 5.50 14.16 1.86
CA TYR A 226 4.52 14.03 0.78
C TYR A 226 3.66 15.27 0.63
N THR A 227 3.06 15.43 -0.54
CA THR A 227 1.99 16.39 -0.82
C THR A 227 0.80 15.65 -1.42
N ILE A 228 -0.41 16.08 -1.08
CA ILE A 228 -1.64 15.56 -1.70
C ILE A 228 -2.12 16.60 -2.71
N CYS A 229 -2.32 16.19 -3.96
CA CYS A 229 -2.95 16.99 -5.00
C CYS A 229 -4.45 16.63 -5.05
N PRO A 230 -5.36 17.50 -4.59
CA PRO A 230 -6.79 17.19 -4.50
C PRO A 230 -7.41 16.90 -5.88
N ASP A 231 -7.00 17.63 -6.90
CA ASP A 231 -7.60 17.57 -8.24
C ASP A 231 -7.30 16.25 -8.97
N THR A 232 -6.12 15.67 -8.70
CA THR A 232 -5.64 14.48 -9.40
C THR A 232 -5.63 13.22 -8.53
N GLY A 233 -5.74 13.37 -7.21
CA GLY A 233 -5.62 12.28 -6.25
C GLY A 233 -4.20 11.78 -6.04
N PHE A 234 -3.17 12.44 -6.59
CA PHE A 234 -1.79 12.04 -6.32
C PHE A 234 -1.36 12.40 -4.90
N ILE A 235 -0.77 11.43 -4.21
CA ILE A 235 0.03 11.59 -3.01
C ILE A 235 1.48 11.49 -3.47
N ASP A 236 2.10 12.62 -3.77
CA ASP A 236 3.48 12.72 -4.24
C ASP A 236 4.45 12.54 -3.08
N ILE A 237 5.04 11.37 -2.95
CA ILE A 237 5.94 10.96 -1.88
C ILE A 237 7.38 11.22 -2.36
N THR A 238 8.00 12.25 -1.80
CA THR A 238 9.36 12.69 -2.21
C THR A 238 10.45 12.08 -1.33
N ASP A 239 10.12 11.67 -0.11
CA ASP A 239 11.08 11.04 0.80
C ASP A 239 10.35 10.24 1.89
N PHE A 240 11.01 9.20 2.37
CA PHE A 240 10.64 8.43 3.56
C PHE A 240 11.84 7.60 4.04
N THR A 241 11.86 7.25 5.31
CA THR A 241 12.91 6.43 5.91
C THR A 241 12.33 5.12 6.40
N ILE A 242 13.01 4.02 6.09
CA ILE A 242 12.77 2.69 6.64
C ILE A 242 14.10 2.09 7.11
N PRO A 243 14.09 1.14 8.08
CA PRO A 243 15.33 0.58 8.64
C PRO A 243 16.22 -0.12 7.61
N THR A 244 15.63 -0.71 6.56
CA THR A 244 16.38 -1.42 5.53
C THR A 244 16.77 -0.47 4.41
N PRO A 245 18.08 -0.29 4.14
CA PRO A 245 18.52 0.55 3.05
C PRO A 245 18.19 -0.07 1.69
N ASN A 246 17.96 0.78 0.69
CA ASN A 246 17.87 0.34 -0.71
C ASN A 246 19.24 -0.17 -1.17
N GLN A 247 19.28 -1.36 -1.76
CA GLN A 247 20.50 -2.03 -2.25
C GLN A 247 20.33 -2.49 -3.71
N PRO A 248 20.28 -1.54 -4.69
CA PRO A 248 20.01 -1.86 -6.09
C PRO A 248 21.06 -2.80 -6.71
N SER A 249 22.28 -2.85 -6.18
CA SER A 249 23.31 -3.79 -6.64
C SER A 249 22.97 -5.27 -6.44
N LEU A 250 21.99 -5.59 -5.57
CA LEU A 250 21.50 -6.94 -5.33
C LEU A 250 20.29 -7.29 -6.20
N ASN A 251 19.80 -6.35 -6.99
CA ASN A 251 18.64 -6.54 -7.85
C ASN A 251 18.98 -7.41 -9.06
N ARG A 252 17.99 -8.17 -9.49
CA ARG A 252 18.02 -8.90 -10.75
C ARG A 252 16.69 -8.80 -11.48
N SER A 253 16.77 -8.89 -12.80
CA SER A 253 15.59 -8.96 -13.66
C SER A 253 14.99 -10.38 -13.62
N HIS A 254 13.67 -10.45 -13.54
CA HIS A 254 12.91 -11.70 -13.61
C HIS A 254 11.78 -11.57 -14.64
N LYS A 255 11.72 -12.50 -15.59
CA LYS A 255 10.65 -12.55 -16.59
C LYS A 255 9.50 -13.39 -16.06
N LEU A 256 8.32 -12.83 -16.01
CA LEU A 256 7.09 -13.53 -15.55
C LEU A 256 6.70 -14.67 -16.51
N SER A 257 7.06 -14.57 -17.79
CA SER A 257 6.78 -15.60 -18.80
C SER A 257 7.56 -16.90 -18.58
N ASP A 258 8.65 -16.85 -17.83
CA ASP A 258 9.53 -18.01 -17.66
C ASP A 258 8.95 -19.08 -16.73
N GLY A 259 7.78 -18.83 -16.12
CA GLY A 259 7.05 -19.79 -15.27
C GLY A 259 7.81 -20.23 -14.00
N ASN A 260 8.98 -19.70 -13.76
CA ASN A 260 9.83 -20.05 -12.64
C ASN A 260 9.46 -19.25 -11.38
N VAL A 261 9.60 -19.91 -10.23
CA VAL A 261 9.50 -19.23 -8.93
C VAL A 261 10.60 -18.16 -8.87
N PRO A 262 10.28 -16.86 -8.67
CA PRO A 262 11.24 -15.78 -8.73
C PRO A 262 12.33 -15.87 -7.66
N PHE A 263 12.07 -16.55 -6.56
CA PHE A 263 12.98 -16.68 -5.43
C PHE A 263 13.33 -18.15 -5.18
N VAL A 264 14.62 -18.40 -4.99
CA VAL A 264 15.10 -19.74 -4.62
C VAL A 264 14.91 -19.89 -3.10
N GLY A 265 13.84 -20.57 -2.68
CA GLY A 265 13.68 -21.03 -1.31
C GLY A 265 14.76 -22.10 -0.99
N LYS A 266 15.24 -22.17 0.27
CA LYS A 266 15.92 -23.38 0.72
C LYS A 266 14.95 -24.54 0.50
N ARG A 267 15.28 -25.46 -0.42
CA ARG A 267 14.55 -26.71 -0.56
C ARG A 267 14.59 -27.38 0.82
N CYS A 268 13.48 -27.50 1.51
CA CYS A 268 13.36 -28.48 2.57
C CYS A 268 13.80 -29.80 1.94
N ALA A 269 14.84 -30.41 2.45
CA ALA A 269 15.25 -31.72 2.06
C ALA A 269 14.04 -32.63 2.32
N THR A 270 13.39 -33.08 1.25
CA THR A 270 12.39 -34.12 1.33
C THR A 270 13.09 -35.33 1.89
N MET A 271 12.78 -35.69 3.13
CA MET A 271 13.16 -36.96 3.72
C MET A 271 12.63 -38.04 2.77
N LYS A 272 13.52 -38.66 1.99
CA LYS A 272 13.20 -39.92 1.33
C LYS A 272 13.04 -40.95 2.46
N MET A 273 11.81 -41.28 2.82
CA MET A 273 11.55 -42.51 3.53
C MET A 273 11.89 -43.64 2.56
N GLY A 274 13.02 -44.30 2.82
CA GLY A 274 13.31 -45.60 2.19
C GLY A 274 12.28 -46.62 2.65
N ILE A 275 11.75 -47.31 1.66
CA ILE A 275 10.99 -48.56 1.82
C ILE A 275 12.01 -49.68 2.01
#